data_eaa647d652998779e260bd28e41cc946
#
_entry.id   eaa647d652998779e260bd28e41cc946
#
_cell.length_a   1.000
_cell.length_b   1.000
_cell.length_c   1.000
_cell.angle_alpha   90.00
_cell.angle_beta   90.00
_cell.angle_gamma   90.00
#
_symmetry.space_group_name_H-M   'P 1'
#
loop_
_entity.id
_entity.type
_entity.pdbx_description
1 polymer ?
#
loop_
_entity_poly.entity_id
_entity_poly.type
_entity_poly.pdbx_seq_one_letter_code
_entity_poly.pdbx_strand_id
1 'polypeptide(L)'
;ADGVEIHGGHGYLISGFMSPKSNHRTDEYGGSLENRARFMLEILRAVRAAVGPDFAVWVKIDAQEYGVAKGIKLEDAVLVAKMVEAAGADAITVTSYHDTGKLKLHSESNIPHIPGWNLPAAERIKAAVSIPVIASGRVEPEVGEARIAAGGFDFLAMGRKLLADPYLPRKLAEGKPETIRPCIYCYTCVSAIYFREPVRCAVNSENALEYLRSTARPAAKRYVVVGGGPGGMEAARRLDEQGHQVTLLERTGLLGGTLQFAALAYEPNQRLLKWLRREIGQSGVDVRLNTAATPELMAGLKPDAVLVATGPLRTMPPIPGGELPHVFSGDDLRRLVQGQSSPELARKVSAPVRLLTRLAAATGLTSNLDMLRTTSHWWMPLGKRMVIVGGSLVGLELAEFLRERGRAVTVVDEVPRFGAGLTLVRRMRVLEELKEHGVVMFPGAAEISIGADAVRFVDKTGAAQVIAADHVVVAKGVSANPVVADQLRQAGFKVHAFGDCTGVGYIEGAMRGAADAVAALNA
;
A
#
# COMPACT_ATOMS: atom_id res chain seq x y z
N ALA A 1 14.49 15.23 25.99
CA ALA A 1 14.89 14.09 25.16
C ALA A 1 15.72 13.15 26.01
N ASP A 2 15.57 11.84 25.79
CA ASP A 2 16.23 10.80 26.57
C ASP A 2 17.46 10.25 25.83
N GLY A 3 17.63 10.64 24.58
CA GLY A 3 18.76 10.24 23.74
C GLY A 3 18.77 10.91 22.39
N VAL A 4 19.85 10.68 21.61
CA VAL A 4 20.01 11.19 20.25
C VAL A 4 20.60 10.13 19.32
N GLU A 5 20.03 10.01 18.10
CA GLU A 5 20.57 9.18 17.04
C GLU A 5 21.35 10.03 16.04
N ILE A 6 22.62 9.73 15.84
CA ILE A 6 23.45 10.33 14.77
C ILE A 6 23.16 9.60 13.47
N HIS A 7 22.65 10.33 12.49
CA HIS A 7 22.24 9.73 11.22
C HIS A 7 23.40 9.56 10.25
N GLY A 8 24.05 8.41 10.29
CA GLY A 8 25.16 8.01 9.41
C GLY A 8 24.76 7.10 8.25
N GLY A 9 23.50 7.15 7.81
CA GLY A 9 22.98 6.29 6.73
C GLY A 9 22.32 7.04 5.57
N HIS A 10 21.80 6.27 4.62
CA HIS A 10 20.90 6.67 3.51
C HIS A 10 21.51 7.68 2.53
N GLY A 11 22.86 7.66 2.33
CA GLY A 11 23.53 8.53 1.37
C GLY A 11 23.56 10.02 1.77
N TYR A 12 23.19 10.37 3.02
CA TYR A 12 23.33 11.72 3.54
C TYR A 12 24.78 12.04 3.88
N LEU A 13 25.04 13.21 4.46
CA LEU A 13 26.39 13.76 4.60
C LEU A 13 27.38 12.77 5.24
N ILE A 14 27.07 12.22 6.40
CA ILE A 14 27.94 11.28 7.13
C ILE A 14 28.14 9.97 6.32
N SER A 15 27.05 9.40 5.81
CA SER A 15 27.12 8.21 4.95
C SER A 15 27.91 8.49 3.66
N GLY A 16 27.84 9.70 3.12
CA GLY A 16 28.62 10.14 1.97
C GLY A 16 30.13 10.13 2.20
N PHE A 17 30.58 10.45 3.43
CA PHE A 17 31.99 10.30 3.83
C PHE A 17 32.38 8.83 3.94
N MET A 18 31.50 7.97 4.42
CA MET A 18 31.71 6.53 4.57
C MET A 18 31.82 5.80 3.23
N SER A 19 31.04 6.18 2.25
CA SER A 19 30.91 5.48 0.98
C SER A 19 32.10 5.73 0.05
N PRO A 20 32.83 4.69 -0.39
CA PRO A 20 33.91 4.85 -1.38
C PRO A 20 33.41 5.35 -2.74
N LYS A 21 32.10 5.24 -3.02
CA LYS A 21 31.48 5.80 -4.23
C LYS A 21 31.40 7.32 -4.19
N SER A 22 31.09 7.88 -3.04
CA SER A 22 30.86 9.32 -2.86
C SER A 22 32.10 10.05 -2.39
N ASN A 23 32.93 9.40 -1.56
CA ASN A 23 34.12 9.98 -0.97
C ASN A 23 35.34 9.73 -1.84
N HIS A 24 35.74 10.75 -2.58
CA HIS A 24 36.97 10.77 -3.43
C HIS A 24 38.11 11.61 -2.83
N ARG A 25 38.01 11.91 -1.53
CA ARG A 25 39.03 12.71 -0.82
C ARG A 25 40.36 11.96 -0.70
N THR A 26 41.44 12.71 -0.66
CA THR A 26 42.80 12.19 -0.51
C THR A 26 43.48 12.65 0.79
N ASP A 27 42.75 13.37 1.63
CA ASP A 27 43.17 13.81 2.96
C ASP A 27 42.77 12.79 4.05
N GLU A 28 42.88 13.19 5.30
CA GLU A 28 42.57 12.36 6.49
C GLU A 28 41.12 11.89 6.60
N TYR A 29 40.21 12.35 5.72
CA TYR A 29 38.80 11.93 5.65
C TYR A 29 38.50 11.02 4.45
N GLY A 30 39.53 10.62 3.67
CA GLY A 30 39.36 9.80 2.47
C GLY A 30 40.31 8.62 2.37
N GLY A 31 40.10 7.75 1.40
CA GLY A 31 40.97 6.59 1.16
C GLY A 31 40.61 5.40 2.06
N SER A 32 41.35 5.19 3.16
CA SER A 32 41.16 4.04 4.04
C SER A 32 39.80 4.06 4.75
N LEU A 33 39.38 2.90 5.27
CA LEU A 33 38.13 2.80 6.02
C LEU A 33 38.12 3.69 7.27
N GLU A 34 39.23 3.72 7.98
CA GLU A 34 39.45 4.53 9.18
C GLU A 34 39.27 6.03 8.87
N ASN A 35 39.87 6.48 7.76
CA ASN A 35 39.73 7.85 7.32
C ASN A 35 38.30 8.19 6.92
N ARG A 36 37.64 7.31 6.18
CA ARG A 36 36.23 7.52 5.80
C ARG A 36 35.31 7.54 7.02
N ALA A 37 35.58 6.76 8.06
CA ALA A 37 34.81 6.72 9.31
C ALA A 37 35.09 7.92 10.24
N ARG A 38 36.25 8.58 10.09
CA ARG A 38 36.73 9.66 10.97
C ARG A 38 35.68 10.72 11.27
N PHE A 39 35.04 11.27 10.24
CA PHE A 39 34.04 12.32 10.39
C PHE A 39 32.86 11.90 11.29
N MET A 40 32.34 10.69 11.12
CA MET A 40 31.29 10.16 11.95
C MET A 40 31.75 9.97 13.40
N LEU A 41 32.97 9.42 13.62
CA LEU A 41 33.51 9.20 14.95
C LEU A 41 33.82 10.49 15.69
N GLU A 42 34.25 11.54 15.00
CA GLU A 42 34.44 12.88 15.57
C GLU A 42 33.11 13.50 16.00
N ILE A 43 32.06 13.38 15.18
CA ILE A 43 30.70 13.81 15.56
C ILE A 43 30.22 13.06 16.81
N LEU A 44 30.39 11.73 16.84
CA LEU A 44 29.99 10.90 17.98
C LEU A 44 30.69 11.34 19.28
N ARG A 45 32.00 11.54 19.22
CA ARG A 45 32.79 12.01 20.38
C ARG A 45 32.38 13.42 20.83
N ALA A 46 32.15 14.31 19.89
CA ALA A 46 31.71 15.67 20.19
C ALA A 46 30.32 15.71 20.84
N VAL A 47 29.37 14.91 20.31
CA VAL A 47 28.04 14.78 20.92
C VAL A 47 28.14 14.17 22.30
N ARG A 48 28.88 13.07 22.49
CA ARG A 48 29.10 12.45 23.79
C ARG A 48 29.71 13.44 24.81
N ALA A 49 30.70 14.21 24.41
CA ALA A 49 31.31 15.25 25.26
C ALA A 49 30.31 16.34 25.66
N ALA A 50 29.41 16.71 24.77
CA ALA A 50 28.42 17.74 25.02
C ALA A 50 27.26 17.30 25.95
N VAL A 51 26.83 16.01 25.85
CA VAL A 51 25.64 15.52 26.58
C VAL A 51 26.00 14.72 27.86
N GLY A 52 27.27 14.34 28.02
CA GLY A 52 27.74 13.56 29.19
C GLY A 52 27.50 12.03 29.04
N PRO A 53 27.93 11.25 30.06
CA PRO A 53 27.91 9.79 29.99
C PRO A 53 26.51 9.18 30.13
N ASP A 54 25.58 9.83 30.81
CA ASP A 54 24.27 9.30 31.17
C ASP A 54 23.19 9.52 30.09
N PHE A 55 23.49 10.29 29.06
CA PHE A 55 22.56 10.57 27.96
C PHE A 55 22.79 9.56 26.82
N ALA A 56 21.74 8.87 26.38
CA ALA A 56 21.87 7.86 25.34
C ALA A 56 22.27 8.49 23.98
N VAL A 57 23.40 8.01 23.40
CA VAL A 57 23.88 8.42 22.08
C VAL A 57 24.16 7.20 21.24
N TRP A 58 23.46 7.07 20.12
CA TRP A 58 23.69 5.97 19.21
C TRP A 58 23.84 6.43 17.76
N VAL A 59 24.30 5.54 16.91
CA VAL A 59 24.61 5.85 15.50
C VAL A 59 23.80 4.93 14.58
N LYS A 60 23.16 5.51 13.57
CA LYS A 60 22.60 4.75 12.46
C LYS A 60 23.66 4.63 11.35
N ILE A 61 23.90 3.40 10.89
CA ILE A 61 24.84 3.11 9.80
C ILE A 61 24.17 2.32 8.68
N ASP A 62 24.61 2.56 7.44
CA ASP A 62 24.31 1.67 6.32
C ASP A 62 25.19 0.41 6.42
N ALA A 63 24.55 -0.75 6.54
CA ALA A 63 25.25 -2.02 6.50
C ALA A 63 25.78 -2.34 5.09
N GLN A 64 25.05 -1.86 4.07
CA GLN A 64 25.42 -2.07 2.68
C GLN A 64 24.74 -1.04 1.78
N GLU A 65 25.44 -0.64 0.71
CA GLU A 65 24.88 0.09 -0.42
C GLU A 65 24.57 -0.88 -1.56
N TYR A 66 23.29 -1.21 -1.75
CA TYR A 66 22.85 -2.13 -2.81
C TYR A 66 22.79 -1.42 -4.17
N GLY A 67 23.14 -2.15 -5.23
CA GLY A 67 23.15 -1.60 -6.59
C GLY A 67 24.30 -0.63 -6.89
N VAL A 68 25.27 -0.51 -5.98
CA VAL A 68 26.40 0.41 -6.05
C VAL A 68 27.72 -0.36 -6.15
N ALA A 69 28.36 -0.32 -7.30
CA ALA A 69 29.57 -1.14 -7.59
C ALA A 69 30.74 -0.88 -6.61
N LYS A 70 30.89 0.33 -6.10
CA LYS A 70 31.93 0.72 -5.14
C LYS A 70 31.31 1.31 -3.87
N GLY A 71 30.16 0.79 -3.44
CA GLY A 71 29.48 1.26 -2.24
C GLY A 71 30.01 0.63 -0.95
N ILE A 72 29.42 1.02 0.17
CA ILE A 72 29.65 0.40 1.47
C ILE A 72 29.33 -1.08 1.40
N LYS A 73 30.19 -1.93 1.93
CA LYS A 73 30.04 -3.38 2.03
C LYS A 73 29.77 -3.78 3.47
N LEU A 74 29.12 -4.91 3.66
CA LEU A 74 28.80 -5.42 5.00
C LEU A 74 30.05 -5.65 5.85
N GLU A 75 31.17 -6.09 5.24
CA GLU A 75 32.44 -6.28 5.92
C GLU A 75 32.98 -4.96 6.47
N ASP A 76 32.92 -3.88 5.69
CA ASP A 76 33.29 -2.52 6.13
C ASP A 76 32.38 -2.05 7.26
N ALA A 77 31.07 -2.26 7.14
CA ALA A 77 30.08 -1.85 8.15
C ALA A 77 30.30 -2.56 9.49
N VAL A 78 30.71 -3.83 9.50
CA VAL A 78 31.08 -4.57 10.71
C VAL A 78 32.31 -3.96 11.39
N LEU A 79 33.33 -3.55 10.64
CA LEU A 79 34.50 -2.88 11.19
C LEU A 79 34.14 -1.49 11.74
N VAL A 80 33.30 -0.74 11.01
CA VAL A 80 32.79 0.57 11.45
C VAL A 80 31.98 0.42 12.74
N ALA A 81 31.15 -0.61 12.87
CA ALA A 81 30.38 -0.87 14.08
C ALA A 81 31.28 -1.01 15.31
N LYS A 82 32.43 -1.72 15.18
CA LYS A 82 33.43 -1.81 16.24
C LYS A 82 34.08 -0.47 16.56
N MET A 83 34.37 0.35 15.54
CA MET A 83 34.89 1.71 15.76
C MET A 83 33.90 2.61 16.47
N VAL A 84 32.62 2.51 16.13
CA VAL A 84 31.51 3.23 16.78
C VAL A 84 31.34 2.83 18.23
N GLU A 85 31.39 1.53 18.56
CA GLU A 85 31.41 1.03 19.93
C GLU A 85 32.61 1.57 20.71
N ALA A 86 33.81 1.45 20.15
CA ALA A 86 35.04 1.95 20.79
C ALA A 86 35.05 3.48 20.97
N ALA A 87 34.29 4.22 20.17
CA ALA A 87 34.13 5.66 20.31
C ALA A 87 33.07 6.09 21.33
N GLY A 88 32.40 5.16 22.01
CA GLY A 88 31.48 5.40 23.12
C GLY A 88 30.02 5.56 22.71
N ALA A 89 29.56 4.92 21.65
CA ALA A 89 28.14 4.80 21.32
C ALA A 89 27.46 3.79 22.27
N ASP A 90 26.20 4.07 22.63
CA ASP A 90 25.38 3.19 23.48
C ASP A 90 24.65 2.11 22.68
N ALA A 91 24.42 2.34 21.37
CA ALA A 91 23.76 1.39 20.49
C ALA A 91 24.08 1.69 19.01
N ILE A 92 23.70 0.78 18.12
CA ILE A 92 23.84 0.95 16.66
C ILE A 92 22.52 0.60 16.00
N THR A 93 21.96 1.53 15.20
CA THR A 93 20.85 1.23 14.29
C THR A 93 21.41 0.78 12.94
N VAL A 94 21.03 -0.41 12.52
CA VAL A 94 21.46 -0.99 11.24
C VAL A 94 20.38 -0.75 10.19
N THR A 95 20.77 -0.10 9.11
CA THR A 95 19.96 0.12 7.93
C THR A 95 20.75 -0.20 6.67
N SER A 96 20.21 0.08 5.52
CA SER A 96 20.90 -0.07 4.24
C SER A 96 20.46 1.01 3.28
N TYR A 97 21.29 1.30 2.31
CA TYR A 97 21.00 2.22 1.23
C TYR A 97 20.88 1.50 -0.10
N HIS A 98 20.04 2.00 -0.98
CA HIS A 98 19.90 1.52 -2.35
C HIS A 98 19.91 2.70 -3.30
N ASP A 99 20.82 2.67 -4.25
CA ASP A 99 20.81 3.61 -5.38
C ASP A 99 19.76 3.12 -6.40
N THR A 100 18.66 3.84 -6.48
CA THR A 100 17.63 3.58 -7.50
C THR A 100 18.09 3.99 -8.91
N GLY A 101 19.36 4.35 -9.07
CA GLY A 101 19.96 4.77 -10.34
C GLY A 101 19.42 6.11 -10.82
N LYS A 102 18.51 6.11 -11.80
CA LYS A 102 18.04 7.32 -12.48
C LYS A 102 17.40 8.36 -11.57
N LEU A 103 16.82 7.98 -10.46
CA LEU A 103 16.02 8.86 -9.63
C LEU A 103 16.58 9.09 -8.23
N LYS A 104 17.66 8.40 -7.85
CA LYS A 104 18.38 8.58 -6.57
C LYS A 104 17.46 8.73 -5.37
N LEU A 105 16.39 7.93 -5.32
CA LEU A 105 15.48 7.92 -4.18
C LEU A 105 16.14 7.19 -3.01
N HIS A 106 16.25 7.89 -1.90
CA HIS A 106 16.81 7.37 -0.68
C HIS A 106 15.68 6.79 0.17
N SER A 107 15.70 5.50 0.36
CA SER A 107 14.88 4.88 1.38
C SER A 107 15.23 3.42 1.52
N GLU A 108 15.62 3.02 2.68
CA GLU A 108 15.78 1.61 3.08
C GLU A 108 14.51 0.81 2.83
N SER A 109 13.38 1.51 2.85
CA SER A 109 12.09 0.92 2.57
C SER A 109 11.94 0.46 1.13
N ASN A 110 12.81 0.90 0.26
CA ASN A 110 12.81 0.55 -1.15
C ASN A 110 13.75 -0.57 -1.49
N ILE A 111 14.63 -0.91 -0.58
CA ILE A 111 15.56 -1.98 -0.82
C ILE A 111 14.90 -3.28 -0.53
N PRO A 112 15.09 -4.15 -1.42
CA PRO A 112 14.04 -4.74 -2.21
C PRO A 112 12.78 -4.90 -1.38
N HIS A 113 11.62 -4.99 -1.93
CA HIS A 113 10.33 -5.17 -1.23
C HIS A 113 10.25 -6.44 -0.36
N ILE A 114 11.36 -7.13 -0.19
CA ILE A 114 11.45 -8.35 0.58
C ILE A 114 11.41 -7.99 2.07
N PRO A 115 10.39 -8.42 2.81
CA PRO A 115 10.34 -8.22 4.24
C PRO A 115 11.57 -8.80 4.93
N GLY A 116 12.14 -8.07 5.89
CA GLY A 116 13.28 -8.54 6.67
C GLY A 116 14.62 -8.60 5.95
N TRP A 117 14.75 -8.00 4.75
CA TRP A 117 15.99 -8.06 3.95
C TRP A 117 17.24 -7.65 4.72
N ASN A 118 17.14 -6.66 5.61
CA ASN A 118 18.28 -6.15 6.39
C ASN A 118 18.59 -6.96 7.65
N LEU A 119 17.77 -7.93 8.03
CA LEU A 119 17.97 -8.68 9.28
C LEU A 119 19.31 -9.44 9.33
N PRO A 120 19.74 -10.15 8.26
CA PRO A 120 21.05 -10.82 8.29
C PRO A 120 22.22 -9.87 8.52
N ALA A 121 22.12 -8.63 8.01
CA ALA A 121 23.15 -7.62 8.23
C ALA A 121 23.17 -7.13 9.69
N ALA A 122 22.00 -6.92 10.29
CA ALA A 122 21.90 -6.57 11.70
C ALA A 122 22.44 -7.70 12.62
N GLU A 123 22.12 -8.95 12.33
CA GLU A 123 22.62 -10.13 13.03
C GLU A 123 24.15 -10.25 12.93
N ARG A 124 24.70 -9.98 11.74
CA ARG A 124 26.15 -10.01 11.53
C ARG A 124 26.89 -8.91 12.30
N ILE A 125 26.30 -7.72 12.41
CA ILE A 125 26.83 -6.61 13.21
C ILE A 125 26.69 -6.95 14.70
N LYS A 126 25.54 -7.46 15.16
CA LYS A 126 25.34 -7.89 16.55
C LYS A 126 26.38 -8.91 17.02
N ALA A 127 26.70 -9.87 16.17
CA ALA A 127 27.75 -10.85 16.46
C ALA A 127 29.16 -10.26 16.61
N ALA A 128 29.38 -9.00 16.22
CA ALA A 128 30.68 -8.35 16.21
C ALA A 128 30.87 -7.26 17.28
N VAL A 129 29.77 -6.84 17.95
CA VAL A 129 29.76 -5.79 18.98
C VAL A 129 29.05 -6.26 20.24
N SER A 130 29.35 -5.65 21.39
CA SER A 130 28.71 -5.95 22.68
C SER A 130 27.54 -5.01 22.98
N ILE A 131 27.53 -3.82 22.39
CA ILE A 131 26.45 -2.86 22.58
C ILE A 131 25.17 -3.30 21.87
N PRO A 132 24.00 -2.79 22.28
CA PRO A 132 22.73 -3.06 21.63
C PRO A 132 22.70 -2.73 20.13
N VAL A 133 22.08 -3.62 19.36
CA VAL A 133 21.84 -3.44 17.93
C VAL A 133 20.35 -3.31 17.66
N ILE A 134 19.98 -2.27 16.92
CA ILE A 134 18.61 -1.95 16.53
C ILE A 134 18.47 -2.30 15.05
N ALA A 135 17.69 -3.34 14.73
CA ALA A 135 17.38 -3.68 13.34
C ALA A 135 16.28 -2.77 12.78
N SER A 136 16.40 -2.38 11.52
CA SER A 136 15.41 -1.57 10.84
C SER A 136 15.05 -2.13 9.47
N GLY A 137 13.93 -1.66 8.91
CA GLY A 137 13.45 -2.05 7.61
C GLY A 137 12.00 -2.53 7.60
N ARG A 138 11.60 -3.26 6.56
CA ARG A 138 10.26 -3.84 6.41
C ARG A 138 10.17 -5.16 7.20
N VAL A 139 10.12 -5.07 8.53
CA VAL A 139 10.04 -6.23 9.42
C VAL A 139 8.66 -6.31 10.05
N GLU A 140 8.07 -7.50 10.04
CA GLU A 140 6.84 -7.76 10.80
C GLU A 140 7.18 -7.98 12.28
N PRO A 141 6.33 -7.53 13.24
CA PRO A 141 6.62 -7.64 14.67
C PRO A 141 6.97 -9.07 15.12
N GLU A 142 6.22 -10.05 14.63
CA GLU A 142 6.40 -11.47 14.97
C GLU A 142 7.77 -12.01 14.50
N VAL A 143 8.22 -11.55 13.31
CA VAL A 143 9.54 -11.90 12.79
C VAL A 143 10.63 -11.24 13.63
N GLY A 144 10.44 -9.96 14.00
CA GLY A 144 11.35 -9.23 14.86
C GLY A 144 11.49 -9.88 16.24
N GLU A 145 10.38 -10.22 16.87
CA GLU A 145 10.33 -10.90 18.17
C GLU A 145 11.09 -12.24 18.15
N ALA A 146 10.82 -13.08 17.14
CA ALA A 146 11.51 -14.36 17.00
C ALA A 146 13.04 -14.20 16.83
N ARG A 147 13.50 -13.16 16.10
CA ARG A 147 14.92 -12.90 15.92
C ARG A 147 15.58 -12.31 17.16
N ILE A 148 14.89 -11.44 17.92
CA ILE A 148 15.35 -10.94 19.21
C ILE A 148 15.49 -12.09 20.20
N ALA A 149 14.49 -12.97 20.29
CA ALA A 149 14.52 -14.15 21.17
C ALA A 149 15.69 -15.10 20.82
N ALA A 150 16.08 -15.17 19.56
CA ALA A 150 17.24 -15.94 19.09
C ALA A 150 18.59 -15.20 19.27
N GLY A 151 18.61 -14.00 19.87
CA GLY A 151 19.83 -13.21 20.06
C GLY A 151 20.40 -12.55 18.81
N GLY A 152 19.60 -12.45 17.76
CA GLY A 152 20.03 -11.88 16.47
C GLY A 152 20.27 -10.38 16.52
N PHE A 153 19.51 -9.64 17.31
CA PHE A 153 19.63 -8.21 17.63
C PHE A 153 18.79 -7.89 18.87
N ASP A 154 18.84 -6.65 19.37
CA ASP A 154 18.23 -6.31 20.67
C ASP A 154 16.91 -5.54 20.52
N PHE A 155 16.78 -4.69 19.48
CA PHE A 155 15.60 -3.86 19.26
C PHE A 155 15.18 -3.84 17.78
N LEU A 156 13.89 -3.57 17.56
CA LEU A 156 13.32 -3.38 16.22
C LEU A 156 12.79 -1.95 16.05
N ALA A 157 13.32 -1.21 15.06
CA ALA A 157 12.81 0.11 14.69
C ALA A 157 11.71 0.00 13.63
N MET A 158 10.54 0.57 13.92
CA MET A 158 9.35 0.51 13.06
C MET A 158 8.80 1.92 12.77
N GLY A 159 9.18 2.56 11.67
CA GLY A 159 8.65 3.88 11.29
C GLY A 159 7.22 3.82 10.74
N ARG A 160 7.04 3.26 9.54
CA ARG A 160 5.74 3.28 8.81
C ARG A 160 4.62 2.52 9.52
N LYS A 161 4.94 1.47 10.27
CA LYS A 161 3.96 0.73 11.07
C LYS A 161 3.40 1.61 12.19
N LEU A 162 4.24 2.42 12.84
CA LEU A 162 3.83 3.37 13.88
C LEU A 162 3.03 4.55 13.32
N LEU A 163 3.26 4.96 12.06
CA LEU A 163 2.38 5.92 11.38
C LEU A 163 1.00 5.32 11.11
N ALA A 164 0.94 4.03 10.77
CA ALA A 164 -0.33 3.33 10.57
C ALA A 164 -1.07 3.09 11.89
N ASP A 165 -0.37 2.70 12.94
CA ASP A 165 -0.90 2.48 14.28
C ASP A 165 0.09 2.94 15.36
N PRO A 166 -0.09 4.14 15.95
CA PRO A 166 0.80 4.65 16.99
C PRO A 166 0.73 3.84 18.30
N TYR A 167 -0.32 3.06 18.50
CA TYR A 167 -0.51 2.20 19.67
C TYR A 167 0.03 0.77 19.48
N LEU A 168 0.71 0.49 18.38
CA LEU A 168 1.25 -0.82 18.06
C LEU A 168 2.07 -1.44 19.21
N PRO A 169 3.04 -0.74 19.86
CA PRO A 169 3.80 -1.32 20.96
C PRO A 169 2.92 -1.70 22.16
N ARG A 170 1.94 -0.86 22.52
CA ARG A 170 0.99 -1.14 23.59
C ARG A 170 0.16 -2.38 23.28
N LYS A 171 -0.38 -2.48 22.07
CA LYS A 171 -1.19 -3.61 21.61
C LYS A 171 -0.42 -4.93 21.64
N LEU A 172 0.87 -4.89 21.25
CA LEU A 172 1.75 -6.06 21.40
C LEU A 172 1.96 -6.44 22.88
N ALA A 173 2.25 -5.46 23.74
CA ALA A 173 2.43 -5.71 25.17
C ALA A 173 1.16 -6.25 25.86
N GLU A 174 -0.02 -5.88 25.37
CA GLU A 174 -1.32 -6.40 25.82
C GLU A 174 -1.69 -7.76 25.21
N GLY A 175 -0.85 -8.33 24.34
CA GLY A 175 -1.14 -9.60 23.66
C GLY A 175 -2.29 -9.52 22.64
N LYS A 176 -2.48 -8.34 22.01
CA LYS A 176 -3.57 -8.08 21.04
C LYS A 176 -3.06 -7.70 19.65
N PRO A 177 -2.14 -8.48 19.04
CA PRO A 177 -1.54 -8.13 17.74
C PRO A 177 -2.56 -8.00 16.61
N GLU A 178 -3.66 -8.74 16.66
CA GLU A 178 -4.73 -8.72 15.68
C GLU A 178 -5.50 -7.40 15.63
N THR A 179 -5.38 -6.54 16.67
CA THR A 179 -6.01 -5.21 16.72
C THR A 179 -5.15 -4.13 16.05
N ILE A 180 -3.92 -4.45 15.69
CA ILE A 180 -2.98 -3.50 15.08
C ILE A 180 -3.46 -3.15 13.68
N ARG A 181 -3.66 -1.83 13.42
CA ARG A 181 -3.93 -1.33 12.07
C ARG A 181 -2.69 -1.52 11.19
N PRO A 182 -2.77 -2.30 10.11
CA PRO A 182 -1.58 -2.66 9.35
C PRO A 182 -1.10 -1.53 8.45
N CYS A 183 0.22 -1.38 8.31
CA CYS A 183 0.80 -0.64 7.21
C CYS A 183 0.67 -1.46 5.92
N ILE A 184 0.10 -0.87 4.87
CA ILE A 184 -0.08 -1.50 3.56
C ILE A 184 1.07 -1.21 2.58
N TYR A 185 2.14 -0.58 3.03
CA TYR A 185 3.31 -0.24 2.22
C TYR A 185 2.98 0.50 0.91
N CYS A 186 1.98 1.38 0.93
CA CYS A 186 1.59 2.23 -0.19
C CYS A 186 2.56 3.40 -0.46
N TYR A 187 3.45 3.70 0.49
CA TYR A 187 4.43 4.79 0.44
C TYR A 187 3.84 6.21 0.36
N THR A 188 2.59 6.42 0.68
CA THR A 188 1.98 7.76 0.79
C THR A 188 2.80 8.67 1.70
N CYS A 189 3.15 8.20 2.90
CA CYS A 189 3.94 8.96 3.88
C CYS A 189 5.34 9.31 3.36
N VAL A 190 6.02 8.39 2.68
CA VAL A 190 7.36 8.62 2.12
C VAL A 190 7.29 9.58 0.93
N SER A 191 6.27 9.44 0.07
CA SER A 191 6.10 10.32 -1.09
C SER A 191 5.82 11.76 -0.70
N ALA A 192 5.09 12.00 0.40
CA ALA A 192 4.82 13.33 0.93
C ALA A 192 6.11 14.12 1.23
N ILE A 193 7.17 13.43 1.71
CA ILE A 193 8.48 14.04 1.98
C ILE A 193 9.07 14.67 0.72
N TYR A 194 9.00 13.97 -0.43
CA TYR A 194 9.55 14.45 -1.70
C TYR A 194 8.77 15.64 -2.27
N PHE A 195 7.48 15.74 -1.95
CA PHE A 195 6.63 16.85 -2.36
C PHE A 195 6.57 17.99 -1.32
N ARG A 196 7.31 17.86 -0.20
CA ARG A 196 7.29 18.82 0.92
C ARG A 196 5.87 19.02 1.49
N GLU A 197 5.08 17.98 1.48
CA GLU A 197 3.75 17.94 2.06
C GLU A 197 3.80 17.42 3.49
N PRO A 198 2.83 17.75 4.34
CA PRO A 198 2.69 17.13 5.66
C PRO A 198 2.63 15.60 5.56
N VAL A 199 3.26 14.92 6.52
CA VAL A 199 3.22 13.46 6.57
C VAL A 199 1.78 13.00 6.75
N ARG A 200 1.36 12.05 5.93
CA ARG A 200 0.03 11.44 5.97
C ARG A 200 0.12 9.93 5.78
N CYS A 201 -0.90 9.22 6.25
CA CYS A 201 -0.99 7.77 6.10
C CYS A 201 -2.29 7.38 5.40
N ALA A 202 -2.22 6.49 4.40
CA ALA A 202 -3.39 6.06 3.65
C ALA A 202 -4.40 5.27 4.49
N VAL A 203 -3.97 4.62 5.57
CA VAL A 203 -4.83 3.80 6.42
C VAL A 203 -5.14 4.43 7.78
N ASN A 204 -4.36 5.43 8.18
CA ASN A 204 -4.57 6.22 9.40
C ASN A 204 -4.81 7.68 9.04
N SER A 205 -6.07 8.05 8.90
CA SER A 205 -6.47 9.40 8.52
C SER A 205 -6.25 10.46 9.64
N GLU A 206 -5.96 10.01 10.87
CA GLU A 206 -5.62 10.91 11.99
C GLU A 206 -4.13 11.25 12.06
N ASN A 207 -3.29 10.53 11.31
CA ASN A 207 -1.84 10.71 11.36
C ASN A 207 -1.45 12.18 11.11
N ALA A 208 -0.70 12.76 12.03
CA ALA A 208 -0.31 14.19 12.10
C ALA A 208 -1.50 15.17 12.28
N LEU A 209 -2.69 14.67 12.59
CA LEU A 209 -3.90 15.44 12.89
C LEU A 209 -4.51 15.05 14.24
N GLU A 210 -3.77 14.34 15.09
CA GLU A 210 -4.23 13.82 16.37
C GLU A 210 -4.71 14.94 17.30
N TYR A 211 -4.13 16.13 17.17
CA TYR A 211 -4.49 17.33 17.93
C TYR A 211 -5.89 17.88 17.59
N LEU A 212 -6.45 17.49 16.44
CA LEU A 212 -7.82 17.84 16.04
C LEU A 212 -8.86 16.88 16.63
N ARG A 213 -8.44 15.80 17.25
CA ARG A 213 -9.35 14.81 17.80
C ARG A 213 -10.08 15.40 19.00
N SER A 214 -11.40 15.56 18.85
CA SER A 214 -12.24 15.92 19.99
C SER A 214 -12.29 14.78 21.01
N THR A 215 -12.09 15.09 22.27
CA THR A 215 -12.27 14.16 23.39
C THR A 215 -13.72 14.18 23.92
N ALA A 216 -14.53 15.15 23.47
CA ALA A 216 -15.94 15.25 23.85
C ALA A 216 -16.74 14.14 23.17
N ARG A 217 -17.55 13.43 23.94
CA ARG A 217 -18.54 12.51 23.39
C ARG A 217 -19.82 13.30 23.09
N PRO A 218 -20.21 13.43 21.82
CA PRO A 218 -21.47 14.07 21.46
C PRO A 218 -22.67 13.23 21.97
N ALA A 219 -23.84 13.84 22.02
CA ALA A 219 -25.07 13.09 22.29
C ALA A 219 -25.26 11.98 21.24
N ALA A 220 -25.67 10.81 21.69
CA ALA A 220 -25.87 9.66 20.81
C ALA A 220 -26.93 9.96 19.75
N LYS A 221 -26.59 9.75 18.48
CA LYS A 221 -27.45 9.91 17.30
C LYS A 221 -27.50 8.61 16.52
N ARG A 222 -28.45 8.53 15.59
CA ARG A 222 -28.62 7.39 14.66
C ARG A 222 -28.06 7.75 13.30
N TYR A 223 -27.12 6.96 12.83
CA TYR A 223 -26.53 7.12 11.50
C TYR A 223 -26.69 5.87 10.65
N VAL A 224 -26.94 6.08 9.37
CA VAL A 224 -26.89 5.00 8.38
C VAL A 224 -25.69 5.26 7.48
N VAL A 225 -24.83 4.25 7.35
CA VAL A 225 -23.71 4.25 6.42
C VAL A 225 -24.05 3.34 5.25
N VAL A 226 -23.97 3.85 4.03
CA VAL A 226 -24.32 3.14 2.80
C VAL A 226 -23.05 2.79 2.03
N GLY A 227 -22.76 1.49 1.94
CA GLY A 227 -21.59 0.91 1.27
C GLY A 227 -20.56 0.34 2.25
N GLY A 228 -20.37 -0.97 2.21
CA GLY A 228 -19.44 -1.72 3.06
C GLY A 228 -18.00 -1.79 2.53
N GLY A 229 -17.58 -0.80 1.74
CA GLY A 229 -16.19 -0.62 1.33
C GLY A 229 -15.29 -0.07 2.46
N PRO A 230 -13.98 0.17 2.19
CA PRO A 230 -13.05 0.64 3.23
C PRO A 230 -13.50 1.96 3.87
N GLY A 231 -13.99 2.91 3.09
CA GLY A 231 -14.50 4.18 3.63
C GLY A 231 -15.73 4.01 4.49
N GLY A 232 -16.72 3.19 4.07
CA GLY A 232 -17.91 2.95 4.84
C GLY A 232 -17.65 2.21 6.16
N MET A 233 -16.78 1.18 6.13
CA MET A 233 -16.37 0.49 7.35
C MET A 233 -15.62 1.43 8.31
N GLU A 234 -14.73 2.28 7.81
CA GLU A 234 -14.02 3.25 8.66
C GLU A 234 -14.97 4.30 9.25
N ALA A 235 -15.92 4.82 8.46
CA ALA A 235 -16.92 5.76 8.97
C ALA A 235 -17.82 5.13 10.04
N ALA A 236 -18.30 3.91 9.80
CA ALA A 236 -19.15 3.19 10.75
C ALA A 236 -18.40 2.91 12.07
N ARG A 237 -17.16 2.43 11.99
CA ARG A 237 -16.28 2.21 13.15
C ARG A 237 -16.09 3.49 13.98
N ARG A 238 -15.80 4.61 13.31
CA ARG A 238 -15.57 5.91 13.99
C ARG A 238 -16.81 6.43 14.68
N LEU A 239 -17.97 6.31 14.05
CA LEU A 239 -19.24 6.71 14.63
C LEU A 239 -19.59 5.84 15.85
N ASP A 240 -19.37 4.55 15.78
CA ASP A 240 -19.57 3.62 16.90
C ASP A 240 -18.62 3.94 18.08
N GLU A 241 -17.34 4.21 17.81
CA GLU A 241 -16.38 4.65 18.84
C GLU A 241 -16.78 5.96 19.54
N GLN A 242 -17.53 6.83 18.86
CA GLN A 242 -18.10 8.04 19.43
C GLN A 242 -19.39 7.80 20.22
N GLY A 243 -19.90 6.58 20.24
CA GLY A 243 -21.11 6.17 20.99
C GLY A 243 -22.41 6.37 20.24
N HIS A 244 -22.39 6.50 18.92
CA HIS A 244 -23.59 6.61 18.10
C HIS A 244 -24.19 5.24 17.75
N GLN A 245 -25.47 5.20 17.42
CA GLN A 245 -26.14 4.03 16.85
C GLN A 245 -25.92 4.00 15.34
N VAL A 246 -25.26 2.96 14.85
CA VAL A 246 -24.82 2.90 13.45
C VAL A 246 -25.39 1.66 12.76
N THR A 247 -26.06 1.86 11.62
CA THR A 247 -26.42 0.78 10.70
C THR A 247 -25.57 0.90 9.44
N LEU A 248 -24.85 -0.16 9.09
CA LEU A 248 -24.04 -0.26 7.86
C LEU A 248 -24.75 -1.13 6.83
N LEU A 249 -25.14 -0.54 5.71
CA LEU A 249 -25.81 -1.23 4.61
C LEU A 249 -24.81 -1.59 3.51
N GLU A 250 -24.78 -2.86 3.13
CA GLU A 250 -23.99 -3.35 1.99
C GLU A 250 -24.91 -4.16 1.05
N ARG A 251 -24.94 -3.78 -0.23
CA ARG A 251 -25.79 -4.41 -1.25
C ARG A 251 -25.38 -5.84 -1.61
N THR A 252 -24.12 -6.21 -1.34
CA THR A 252 -23.59 -7.55 -1.58
C THR A 252 -23.55 -8.38 -0.29
N GLY A 253 -23.26 -9.67 -0.43
CA GLY A 253 -23.16 -10.58 0.73
C GLY A 253 -21.83 -10.46 1.49
N LEU A 254 -20.95 -9.47 1.20
CA LEU A 254 -19.62 -9.41 1.79
C LEU A 254 -19.11 -7.97 1.89
N LEU A 255 -18.60 -7.60 3.07
CA LEU A 255 -17.90 -6.34 3.28
C LEU A 255 -16.55 -6.30 2.54
N GLY A 256 -16.14 -5.11 2.11
CA GLY A 256 -14.82 -4.85 1.53
C GLY A 256 -14.86 -4.09 0.20
N GLY A 257 -15.97 -4.15 -0.54
CA GLY A 257 -16.12 -3.43 -1.81
C GLY A 257 -14.94 -3.67 -2.77
N THR A 258 -14.40 -2.62 -3.35
CA THR A 258 -13.26 -2.69 -4.28
C THR A 258 -11.97 -3.19 -3.62
N LEU A 259 -11.81 -2.99 -2.31
CA LEU A 259 -10.62 -3.42 -1.58
C LEU A 259 -10.40 -4.95 -1.65
N GLN A 260 -11.44 -5.76 -1.84
CA GLN A 260 -11.29 -7.21 -2.03
C GLN A 260 -10.44 -7.54 -3.27
N PHE A 261 -10.65 -6.81 -4.37
CA PHE A 261 -9.91 -7.04 -5.62
C PHE A 261 -8.51 -6.43 -5.56
N ALA A 262 -8.38 -5.25 -4.97
CA ALA A 262 -7.08 -4.66 -4.68
C ALA A 262 -6.25 -5.55 -3.73
N ALA A 263 -6.91 -6.26 -2.82
CA ALA A 263 -6.29 -7.22 -1.91
C ALA A 263 -5.89 -8.54 -2.61
N LEU A 264 -6.56 -8.93 -3.68
CA LEU A 264 -6.17 -10.08 -4.50
C LEU A 264 -4.89 -9.78 -5.29
N ALA A 265 -4.79 -8.58 -5.86
CA ALA A 265 -3.64 -8.15 -6.64
C ALA A 265 -2.42 -7.79 -5.76
N TYR A 266 -2.63 -7.16 -4.61
CA TYR A 266 -1.57 -6.71 -3.71
C TYR A 266 -1.83 -7.17 -2.26
N GLU A 267 -1.06 -8.15 -1.79
CA GLU A 267 -1.26 -8.82 -0.50
C GLU A 267 -1.39 -7.85 0.70
N PRO A 268 -0.58 -6.78 0.84
CA PRO A 268 -0.73 -5.90 2.00
C PRO A 268 -2.11 -5.27 2.15
N ASN A 269 -2.85 -5.10 1.06
CA ASN A 269 -4.24 -4.62 1.10
C ASN A 269 -5.19 -5.63 1.79
N GLN A 270 -4.88 -6.93 1.75
CA GLN A 270 -5.65 -7.94 2.47
C GLN A 270 -5.55 -7.79 3.98
N ARG A 271 -4.40 -7.36 4.49
CA ARG A 271 -4.23 -7.09 5.92
C ARG A 271 -5.17 -5.98 6.38
N LEU A 272 -5.27 -4.90 5.60
CA LEU A 272 -6.23 -3.83 5.87
C LEU A 272 -7.68 -4.34 5.82
N LEU A 273 -8.03 -5.15 4.81
CA LEU A 273 -9.37 -5.71 4.68
C LEU A 273 -9.72 -6.60 5.87
N LYS A 274 -8.81 -7.49 6.30
CA LYS A 274 -8.99 -8.34 7.48
C LYS A 274 -9.18 -7.49 8.74
N TRP A 275 -8.37 -6.46 8.92
CA TRP A 275 -8.46 -5.55 10.05
C TRP A 275 -9.80 -4.79 10.07
N LEU A 276 -10.22 -4.17 8.97
CA LEU A 276 -11.49 -3.45 8.90
C LEU A 276 -12.69 -4.36 9.19
N ARG A 277 -12.70 -5.57 8.63
CA ARG A 277 -13.77 -6.55 8.90
C ARG A 277 -13.81 -6.97 10.36
N ARG A 278 -12.64 -7.16 10.97
CA ARG A 278 -12.54 -7.49 12.38
C ARG A 278 -13.06 -6.36 13.26
N GLU A 279 -12.62 -5.13 13.01
CA GLU A 279 -13.06 -3.96 13.78
C GLU A 279 -14.59 -3.78 13.71
N ILE A 280 -15.18 -3.92 12.52
CA ILE A 280 -16.64 -3.90 12.37
C ILE A 280 -17.31 -5.08 13.09
N GLY A 281 -16.76 -6.28 13.01
CA GLY A 281 -17.30 -7.47 13.69
C GLY A 281 -17.20 -7.40 15.23
N GLN A 282 -16.32 -6.56 15.78
CA GLN A 282 -16.16 -6.34 17.22
C GLN A 282 -16.87 -5.06 17.72
N SER A 283 -17.45 -4.27 16.81
CA SER A 283 -18.16 -3.03 17.12
C SER A 283 -19.65 -3.27 17.40
N GLY A 284 -20.35 -2.23 17.88
CA GLY A 284 -21.80 -2.20 18.02
C GLY A 284 -22.57 -1.91 16.72
N VAL A 285 -21.91 -1.88 15.56
CA VAL A 285 -22.52 -1.56 14.27
C VAL A 285 -23.48 -2.66 13.80
N ASP A 286 -24.73 -2.28 13.51
CA ASP A 286 -25.74 -3.16 12.88
C ASP A 286 -25.41 -3.32 11.38
N VAL A 287 -24.80 -4.45 11.00
CA VAL A 287 -24.38 -4.74 9.61
C VAL A 287 -25.49 -5.48 8.86
N ARG A 288 -25.98 -4.87 7.79
CA ARG A 288 -27.00 -5.47 6.91
C ARG A 288 -26.42 -5.72 5.52
N LEU A 289 -26.06 -6.97 5.29
CA LEU A 289 -25.61 -7.45 3.98
C LEU A 289 -26.80 -7.71 3.06
N ASN A 290 -26.55 -7.84 1.74
CA ASN A 290 -27.55 -8.04 0.70
C ASN A 290 -28.67 -6.98 0.74
N THR A 291 -28.36 -5.76 1.21
CA THR A 291 -29.33 -4.70 1.48
C THR A 291 -28.97 -3.45 0.69
N ALA A 292 -29.77 -3.13 -0.32
CA ALA A 292 -29.65 -1.88 -1.07
C ALA A 292 -30.28 -0.72 -0.27
N ALA A 293 -29.64 0.44 -0.30
CA ALA A 293 -30.20 1.64 0.31
C ALA A 293 -31.30 2.21 -0.57
N THR A 294 -32.53 2.31 -0.05
CA THR A 294 -33.68 2.96 -0.69
C THR A 294 -34.28 4.02 0.21
N PRO A 295 -34.97 5.03 -0.34
CA PRO A 295 -35.69 6.03 0.48
C PRO A 295 -36.63 5.43 1.51
N GLU A 296 -37.35 4.36 1.15
CA GLU A 296 -38.31 3.67 2.03
C GLU A 296 -37.58 3.02 3.21
N LEU A 297 -36.46 2.35 2.97
CA LEU A 297 -35.65 1.77 4.04
C LEU A 297 -35.10 2.86 4.97
N MET A 298 -34.62 3.99 4.41
CA MET A 298 -34.17 5.13 5.23
C MET A 298 -35.29 5.71 6.08
N ALA A 299 -36.49 5.86 5.54
CA ALA A 299 -37.65 6.33 6.29
C ALA A 299 -38.00 5.40 7.48
N GLY A 300 -37.84 4.09 7.31
CA GLY A 300 -38.02 3.11 8.39
C GLY A 300 -36.90 3.19 9.45
N LEU A 301 -35.65 3.43 9.06
CA LEU A 301 -34.50 3.53 9.97
C LEU A 301 -34.43 4.87 10.72
N LYS A 302 -35.05 5.93 10.18
CA LYS A 302 -35.09 7.29 10.76
C LYS A 302 -33.72 7.81 11.20
N PRO A 303 -32.75 7.88 10.30
CA PRO A 303 -31.40 8.36 10.64
C PRO A 303 -31.38 9.89 10.83
N ASP A 304 -30.55 10.38 11.74
CA ASP A 304 -30.21 11.81 11.86
C ASP A 304 -29.41 12.33 10.67
N ALA A 305 -28.57 11.45 10.08
CA ALA A 305 -27.92 11.67 8.80
C ALA A 305 -27.52 10.34 8.15
N VAL A 306 -27.31 10.39 6.83
CA VAL A 306 -26.85 9.25 6.00
C VAL A 306 -25.46 9.55 5.45
N LEU A 307 -24.52 8.64 5.64
CA LEU A 307 -23.19 8.70 5.08
C LEU A 307 -23.13 7.76 3.87
N VAL A 308 -22.78 8.29 2.68
CA VAL A 308 -22.78 7.51 1.43
C VAL A 308 -21.37 7.28 0.93
N ALA A 309 -20.94 6.01 0.87
CA ALA A 309 -19.63 5.54 0.44
C ALA A 309 -19.74 4.37 -0.55
N THR A 310 -20.61 4.50 -1.55
CA THR A 310 -20.99 3.43 -2.50
C THR A 310 -19.91 3.08 -3.53
N GLY A 311 -18.78 3.79 -3.50
CA GLY A 311 -17.67 3.59 -4.44
C GLY A 311 -17.96 4.17 -5.83
N PRO A 312 -17.04 3.98 -6.79
CA PRO A 312 -17.10 4.66 -8.08
C PRO A 312 -18.08 3.98 -9.04
N LEU A 313 -18.48 4.74 -10.06
CA LEU A 313 -19.07 4.21 -11.28
C LEU A 313 -17.95 3.67 -12.17
N ARG A 314 -18.19 2.51 -12.80
CA ARG A 314 -17.28 1.91 -13.77
C ARG A 314 -18.01 1.78 -15.09
N THR A 315 -17.50 2.50 -16.08
CA THR A 315 -18.03 2.47 -17.43
C THR A 315 -16.90 2.14 -18.37
N MET A 316 -17.05 1.10 -19.18
CA MET A 316 -16.05 0.79 -20.18
C MET A 316 -16.00 1.92 -21.22
N PRO A 317 -14.85 2.55 -21.47
CA PRO A 317 -14.75 3.60 -22.46
C PRO A 317 -15.01 3.02 -23.87
N PRO A 318 -15.50 3.82 -24.81
CA PRO A 318 -15.69 3.40 -26.19
C PRO A 318 -14.31 3.17 -26.84
N ILE A 319 -13.95 1.90 -27.02
CA ILE A 319 -12.74 1.47 -27.73
C ILE A 319 -13.21 0.59 -28.88
N PRO A 320 -12.79 0.82 -30.13
CA PRO A 320 -13.12 -0.06 -31.25
C PRO A 320 -12.77 -1.52 -30.94
N GLY A 321 -13.76 -2.43 -31.03
CA GLY A 321 -13.62 -3.83 -30.65
C GLY A 321 -13.74 -4.14 -29.15
N GLY A 322 -14.09 -3.16 -28.31
CA GLY A 322 -14.28 -3.35 -26.87
C GLY A 322 -15.41 -4.31 -26.50
N GLU A 323 -16.35 -4.55 -27.42
CA GLU A 323 -17.47 -5.48 -27.29
C GLU A 323 -17.13 -6.95 -27.58
N LEU A 324 -15.94 -7.23 -28.10
CA LEU A 324 -15.51 -8.59 -28.50
C LEU A 324 -15.47 -9.54 -27.27
N PRO A 325 -15.75 -10.85 -27.48
CA PRO A 325 -15.92 -11.79 -26.37
C PRO A 325 -14.66 -12.06 -25.54
N HIS A 326 -13.47 -11.78 -26.05
CA HIS A 326 -12.19 -11.92 -25.34
C HIS A 326 -11.75 -10.62 -24.63
N VAL A 327 -12.58 -9.57 -24.67
CA VAL A 327 -12.32 -8.28 -24.02
C VAL A 327 -13.10 -8.19 -22.71
N PHE A 328 -12.39 -7.99 -21.59
CA PHE A 328 -12.95 -7.89 -20.27
C PHE A 328 -12.83 -6.47 -19.73
N SER A 329 -13.87 -5.99 -19.06
CA SER A 329 -13.79 -4.85 -18.16
C SER A 329 -13.34 -5.29 -16.76
N GLY A 330 -12.95 -4.36 -15.91
CA GLY A 330 -12.69 -4.64 -14.51
C GLY A 330 -13.91 -5.23 -13.78
N ASP A 331 -15.14 -4.83 -14.16
CA ASP A 331 -16.37 -5.37 -13.58
C ASP A 331 -16.68 -6.80 -14.06
N ASP A 332 -16.33 -7.15 -15.29
CA ASP A 332 -16.45 -8.54 -15.76
C ASP A 332 -15.60 -9.49 -14.91
N LEU A 333 -14.33 -9.11 -14.65
CA LEU A 333 -13.43 -9.90 -13.81
C LEU A 333 -13.93 -9.99 -12.38
N ARG A 334 -14.48 -8.90 -11.83
CA ARG A 334 -15.06 -8.89 -10.48
C ARG A 334 -16.27 -9.82 -10.37
N ARG A 335 -17.22 -9.73 -11.30
CA ARG A 335 -18.39 -10.62 -11.37
C ARG A 335 -17.98 -12.08 -11.50
N LEU A 336 -16.98 -12.36 -12.34
CA LEU A 336 -16.44 -13.70 -12.51
C LEU A 336 -15.90 -14.27 -11.19
N VAL A 337 -15.06 -13.51 -10.48
CA VAL A 337 -14.52 -13.93 -9.17
C VAL A 337 -15.63 -14.09 -8.13
N GLN A 338 -16.66 -13.26 -8.17
CA GLN A 338 -17.81 -13.35 -7.24
C GLN A 338 -18.84 -14.42 -7.63
N GLY A 339 -18.62 -15.16 -8.72
CA GLY A 339 -19.58 -16.14 -9.22
C GLY A 339 -20.90 -15.55 -9.72
N GLN A 340 -20.91 -14.24 -9.98
CA GLN A 340 -22.08 -13.53 -10.51
C GLN A 340 -22.20 -13.75 -12.01
N SER A 341 -23.42 -13.71 -12.52
CA SER A 341 -23.72 -13.87 -13.95
C SER A 341 -24.34 -12.61 -14.52
N SER A 342 -23.91 -12.26 -15.71
CA SER A 342 -24.59 -11.26 -16.55
C SER A 342 -24.66 -11.77 -17.99
N PRO A 343 -25.56 -11.22 -18.82
CA PRO A 343 -25.63 -11.58 -20.25
C PRO A 343 -24.29 -11.29 -20.97
N GLU A 344 -23.59 -10.22 -20.62
CA GLU A 344 -22.29 -9.84 -21.17
C GLU A 344 -21.22 -10.87 -20.79
N LEU A 345 -21.13 -11.22 -19.51
CA LEU A 345 -20.16 -12.22 -19.02
C LEU A 345 -20.42 -13.59 -19.62
N ALA A 346 -21.69 -13.94 -19.90
CA ALA A 346 -22.07 -15.20 -20.52
C ALA A 346 -21.54 -15.36 -21.95
N ARG A 347 -21.31 -14.26 -22.68
CA ARG A 347 -20.69 -14.27 -24.01
C ARG A 347 -19.17 -14.42 -23.95
N LYS A 348 -18.54 -14.00 -22.85
CA LYS A 348 -17.09 -13.92 -22.66
C LYS A 348 -16.49 -15.17 -22.00
N VAL A 349 -17.29 -15.91 -21.24
CA VAL A 349 -16.83 -17.03 -20.41
C VAL A 349 -17.67 -18.27 -20.69
N SER A 350 -17.02 -19.40 -20.92
CA SER A 350 -17.68 -20.69 -21.21
C SER A 350 -18.59 -21.13 -20.04
N ALA A 351 -19.64 -21.90 -20.37
CA ALA A 351 -20.60 -22.38 -19.36
C ALA A 351 -19.95 -23.22 -18.23
N PRO A 352 -18.99 -24.12 -18.49
CA PRO A 352 -18.30 -24.85 -17.42
C PRO A 352 -17.54 -23.93 -16.45
N VAL A 353 -16.85 -22.91 -16.97
CA VAL A 353 -16.11 -21.96 -16.14
C VAL A 353 -17.07 -21.15 -15.27
N ARG A 354 -18.20 -20.70 -15.82
CA ARG A 354 -19.23 -19.97 -15.03
C ARG A 354 -19.84 -20.87 -13.94
N LEU A 355 -20.07 -22.14 -14.22
CA LEU A 355 -20.56 -23.08 -13.22
C LEU A 355 -19.52 -23.26 -12.10
N LEU A 356 -18.26 -23.46 -12.46
CA LEU A 356 -17.16 -23.63 -11.50
C LEU A 356 -17.03 -22.41 -10.58
N THR A 357 -17.04 -21.20 -11.15
CA THR A 357 -16.92 -19.97 -10.36
C THR A 357 -18.15 -19.74 -9.47
N ARG A 358 -19.36 -20.13 -9.90
CA ARG A 358 -20.55 -20.10 -9.06
C ARG A 358 -20.47 -21.07 -7.88
N LEU A 359 -20.04 -22.31 -8.12
CA LEU A 359 -19.83 -23.30 -7.06
C LEU A 359 -18.76 -22.83 -6.07
N ALA A 360 -17.65 -22.29 -6.57
CA ALA A 360 -16.60 -21.73 -5.73
C ALA A 360 -17.10 -20.53 -4.89
N ALA A 361 -17.97 -19.68 -5.44
CA ALA A 361 -18.59 -18.58 -4.70
C ALA A 361 -19.58 -19.09 -3.65
N ALA A 362 -20.44 -20.05 -3.99
CA ALA A 362 -21.43 -20.63 -3.08
C ALA A 362 -20.78 -21.35 -1.88
N THR A 363 -19.60 -21.94 -2.08
CA THR A 363 -18.80 -22.58 -1.01
C THR A 363 -17.91 -21.62 -0.24
N GLY A 364 -17.95 -20.30 -0.55
CA GLY A 364 -17.07 -19.30 0.07
C GLY A 364 -15.61 -19.33 -0.37
N LEU A 365 -15.23 -20.20 -1.30
CA LEU A 365 -13.85 -20.31 -1.80
C LEU A 365 -13.36 -19.00 -2.43
N THR A 366 -14.22 -18.27 -3.14
CA THR A 366 -13.88 -16.99 -3.75
C THR A 366 -13.75 -15.83 -2.75
N SER A 367 -14.21 -16.00 -1.51
CA SER A 367 -13.99 -15.03 -0.43
C SER A 367 -12.64 -15.24 0.28
N ASN A 368 -12.02 -16.40 0.11
CA ASN A 368 -10.68 -16.69 0.63
C ASN A 368 -9.60 -16.24 -0.37
N LEU A 369 -9.07 -15.04 -0.15
CA LEU A 369 -8.09 -14.43 -1.05
C LEU A 369 -6.75 -15.18 -1.11
N ASP A 370 -6.33 -15.83 -0.02
CA ASP A 370 -5.10 -16.62 0.01
C ASP A 370 -5.23 -17.84 -0.90
N MET A 371 -6.40 -18.50 -0.83
CA MET A 371 -6.73 -19.62 -1.70
C MET A 371 -6.83 -19.19 -3.18
N LEU A 372 -7.49 -18.05 -3.46
CA LEU A 372 -7.57 -17.52 -4.82
C LEU A 372 -6.19 -17.18 -5.40
N ARG A 373 -5.30 -16.58 -4.60
CA ARG A 373 -3.92 -16.33 -5.05
C ARG A 373 -3.20 -17.62 -5.38
N THR A 374 -3.26 -18.61 -4.51
CA THR A 374 -2.58 -19.89 -4.71
C THR A 374 -3.14 -20.62 -5.92
N THR A 375 -4.45 -20.79 -6.00
CA THR A 375 -5.09 -21.53 -7.10
C THR A 375 -4.94 -20.85 -8.45
N SER A 376 -4.91 -19.51 -8.49
CA SER A 376 -4.72 -18.76 -9.74
C SER A 376 -3.33 -18.94 -10.38
N HIS A 377 -2.34 -19.42 -9.65
CA HIS A 377 -1.05 -19.85 -10.25
C HIS A 377 -1.18 -21.13 -11.06
N TRP A 378 -2.08 -22.03 -10.66
CA TRP A 378 -2.30 -23.31 -11.33
C TRP A 378 -3.30 -23.20 -12.47
N TRP A 379 -4.38 -22.47 -12.24
CA TRP A 379 -5.43 -22.31 -13.23
C TRP A 379 -6.10 -20.93 -13.15
N MET A 380 -6.31 -20.34 -14.32
CA MET A 380 -7.01 -19.06 -14.50
C MET A 380 -7.71 -19.08 -15.86
N PRO A 381 -8.98 -18.63 -15.95
CA PRO A 381 -9.74 -18.61 -17.21
C PRO A 381 -9.33 -17.45 -18.13
N LEU A 382 -8.06 -17.11 -18.16
CA LEU A 382 -7.45 -16.11 -19.02
C LEU A 382 -6.28 -16.71 -19.79
N GLY A 383 -6.12 -16.33 -21.04
CA GLY A 383 -5.07 -16.82 -21.92
C GLY A 383 -3.64 -16.46 -21.47
N LYS A 384 -2.67 -16.87 -22.27
CA LYS A 384 -1.25 -16.64 -21.94
C LYS A 384 -0.76 -15.24 -22.36
N ARG A 385 -1.29 -14.69 -23.46
CA ARG A 385 -0.94 -13.35 -23.99
C ARG A 385 -2.03 -12.38 -23.59
N MET A 386 -1.68 -11.45 -22.72
CA MET A 386 -2.62 -10.49 -22.14
C MET A 386 -2.24 -9.08 -22.56
N VAL A 387 -3.21 -8.32 -23.06
CA VAL A 387 -3.05 -6.88 -23.24
C VAL A 387 -3.95 -6.15 -22.25
N ILE A 388 -3.38 -5.22 -21.52
CA ILE A 388 -4.10 -4.33 -20.59
C ILE A 388 -4.17 -2.95 -21.22
N VAL A 389 -5.38 -2.45 -21.45
CA VAL A 389 -5.62 -1.07 -21.88
C VAL A 389 -5.91 -0.23 -20.64
N GLY A 390 -4.89 0.53 -20.21
CA GLY A 390 -4.92 1.36 -19.01
C GLY A 390 -3.66 1.24 -18.17
N GLY A 391 -2.87 2.30 -18.12
CA GLY A 391 -1.58 2.38 -17.41
C GLY A 391 -1.63 3.07 -16.04
N SER A 392 -2.82 3.13 -15.40
CA SER A 392 -2.99 3.64 -14.04
C SER A 392 -2.65 2.58 -12.98
N LEU A 393 -2.80 2.92 -11.69
CA LEU A 393 -2.62 2.01 -10.55
C LEU A 393 -3.26 0.64 -10.82
N VAL A 394 -4.54 0.62 -11.21
CA VAL A 394 -5.30 -0.63 -11.39
C VAL A 394 -4.72 -1.51 -12.49
N GLY A 395 -4.37 -0.91 -13.63
CA GLY A 395 -3.78 -1.66 -14.76
C GLY A 395 -2.39 -2.19 -14.45
N LEU A 396 -1.57 -1.43 -13.72
CA LEU A 396 -0.22 -1.86 -13.35
C LEU A 396 -0.23 -2.96 -12.27
N GLU A 397 -1.09 -2.86 -11.25
CA GLU A 397 -1.26 -3.94 -10.26
C GLU A 397 -1.84 -5.22 -10.89
N LEU A 398 -2.73 -5.07 -11.87
CA LEU A 398 -3.21 -6.21 -12.65
C LEU A 398 -2.08 -6.81 -13.51
N ALA A 399 -1.21 -6.01 -14.09
CA ALA A 399 -0.05 -6.49 -14.85
C ALA A 399 0.91 -7.28 -13.98
N GLU A 400 1.21 -6.79 -12.77
CA GLU A 400 2.00 -7.48 -11.76
C GLU A 400 1.37 -8.85 -11.41
N PHE A 401 0.07 -8.85 -11.09
CA PHE A 401 -0.69 -10.05 -10.75
C PHE A 401 -0.69 -11.11 -11.87
N LEU A 402 -0.92 -10.71 -13.13
CA LEU A 402 -0.96 -11.63 -14.27
C LEU A 402 0.43 -12.17 -14.61
N ARG A 403 1.44 -11.30 -14.55
CA ARG A 403 2.82 -11.69 -14.81
C ARG A 403 3.34 -12.72 -13.82
N GLU A 404 3.08 -12.55 -12.52
CA GLU A 404 3.42 -13.53 -11.48
C GLU A 404 2.83 -14.92 -11.77
N ARG A 405 1.72 -14.98 -12.52
CA ARG A 405 1.04 -16.20 -12.94
C ARG A 405 1.47 -16.69 -14.33
N GLY A 406 2.64 -16.23 -14.78
CA GLY A 406 3.27 -16.71 -16.02
C GLY A 406 2.58 -16.23 -17.30
N ARG A 407 1.84 -15.10 -17.26
CA ARG A 407 1.27 -14.48 -18.46
C ARG A 407 2.28 -13.53 -19.11
N ALA A 408 2.33 -13.53 -20.42
CA ALA A 408 3.00 -12.48 -21.20
C ALA A 408 2.07 -11.27 -21.23
N VAL A 409 2.51 -10.15 -20.63
CA VAL A 409 1.66 -8.98 -20.43
C VAL A 409 2.21 -7.79 -21.21
N THR A 410 1.32 -7.10 -21.94
CA THR A 410 1.58 -5.79 -22.53
C THR A 410 0.59 -4.78 -21.97
N VAL A 411 1.08 -3.60 -21.55
CA VAL A 411 0.23 -2.49 -21.09
C VAL A 411 0.28 -1.35 -22.09
N VAL A 412 -0.89 -0.88 -22.54
CA VAL A 412 -1.06 0.17 -23.55
C VAL A 412 -1.98 1.26 -22.99
N ASP A 413 -1.63 2.53 -23.13
CA ASP A 413 -2.52 3.64 -22.78
C ASP A 413 -2.15 4.93 -23.53
N GLU A 414 -3.14 5.80 -23.75
CA GLU A 414 -2.95 7.12 -24.36
C GLU A 414 -2.18 8.08 -23.44
N VAL A 415 -2.21 7.85 -22.13
CA VAL A 415 -1.52 8.73 -21.17
C VAL A 415 0.00 8.73 -21.41
N PRO A 416 0.66 9.89 -21.38
CA PRO A 416 2.08 10.00 -21.70
C PRO A 416 2.99 9.36 -20.61
N ARG A 417 2.45 9.10 -19.43
CA ARG A 417 3.18 8.51 -18.28
C ARG A 417 2.29 7.57 -17.49
N PHE A 418 2.73 6.36 -17.29
CA PHE A 418 2.04 5.36 -16.47
C PHE A 418 2.12 5.64 -14.97
N GLY A 419 1.19 5.05 -14.21
CA GLY A 419 1.19 5.02 -12.75
C GLY A 419 0.40 6.13 -12.09
N ALA A 420 -0.57 6.75 -12.79
CA ALA A 420 -1.56 7.61 -12.12
C ALA A 420 -2.25 6.84 -10.99
N GLY A 421 -2.40 7.47 -9.82
CA GLY A 421 -2.94 6.84 -8.60
C GLY A 421 -1.91 6.11 -7.74
N LEU A 422 -0.71 5.81 -8.26
CA LEU A 422 0.41 5.33 -7.46
C LEU A 422 1.18 6.50 -6.87
N THR A 423 1.59 6.35 -5.61
CA THR A 423 2.52 7.30 -4.98
C THR A 423 3.90 7.22 -5.64
N LEU A 424 4.71 8.28 -5.54
CA LEU A 424 5.98 8.40 -6.26
C LEU A 424 6.86 7.14 -6.12
N VAL A 425 7.12 6.72 -4.90
CA VAL A 425 8.01 5.58 -4.62
C VAL A 425 7.41 4.26 -5.11
N ARG A 426 6.13 4.00 -4.87
CA ARG A 426 5.45 2.78 -5.34
C ARG A 426 5.42 2.73 -6.88
N ARG A 427 5.13 3.86 -7.51
CA ARG A 427 5.09 4.00 -8.96
C ARG A 427 6.42 3.61 -9.61
N MET A 428 7.51 4.17 -9.12
CA MET A 428 8.83 3.88 -9.66
C MET A 428 9.18 2.41 -9.58
N ARG A 429 8.90 1.79 -8.44
CA ARG A 429 9.15 0.37 -8.23
C ARG A 429 8.35 -0.50 -9.14
N VAL A 430 7.04 -0.32 -9.16
CA VAL A 430 6.15 -1.13 -10.01
C VAL A 430 6.58 -1.05 -11.46
N LEU A 431 6.91 0.14 -11.96
CA LEU A 431 7.35 0.30 -13.35
C LEU A 431 8.69 -0.40 -13.63
N GLU A 432 9.64 -0.35 -12.69
CA GLU A 432 10.94 -1.03 -12.86
C GLU A 432 10.79 -2.55 -12.72
N GLU A 433 10.07 -3.03 -11.71
CA GLU A 433 9.80 -4.46 -11.51
C GLU A 433 9.05 -5.08 -12.70
N LEU A 434 8.05 -4.39 -13.23
CA LEU A 434 7.32 -4.86 -14.43
C LEU A 434 8.27 -4.97 -15.64
N LYS A 435 9.14 -3.97 -15.83
CA LYS A 435 10.12 -3.96 -16.91
C LYS A 435 11.17 -5.08 -16.75
N GLU A 436 11.76 -5.24 -15.56
CA GLU A 436 12.71 -6.31 -15.25
C GLU A 436 12.11 -7.69 -15.49
N HIS A 437 10.82 -7.82 -15.27
CA HIS A 437 10.08 -9.04 -15.47
C HIS A 437 9.47 -9.22 -16.88
N GLY A 438 9.87 -8.38 -17.84
CA GLY A 438 9.52 -8.55 -19.24
C GLY A 438 8.12 -8.05 -19.62
N VAL A 439 7.45 -7.25 -18.79
CA VAL A 439 6.21 -6.58 -19.17
C VAL A 439 6.53 -5.45 -20.15
N VAL A 440 5.90 -5.48 -21.32
CA VAL A 440 6.07 -4.46 -22.34
C VAL A 440 5.07 -3.33 -22.08
N MET A 441 5.53 -2.08 -22.14
CA MET A 441 4.73 -0.90 -21.79
C MET A 441 4.77 0.17 -22.87
N PHE A 442 3.61 0.57 -23.37
CA PHE A 442 3.42 1.59 -24.40
C PHE A 442 2.61 2.78 -23.87
N PRO A 443 3.25 3.74 -23.17
CA PRO A 443 2.60 5.01 -22.83
C PRO A 443 2.54 5.93 -24.06
N GLY A 444 1.49 6.77 -24.14
CA GLY A 444 1.27 7.71 -25.22
C GLY A 444 0.87 7.02 -26.52
N ALA A 445 0.19 5.88 -26.44
CA ALA A 445 -0.38 5.20 -27.60
C ALA A 445 -1.58 5.98 -28.15
N ALA A 446 -1.76 5.97 -29.46
CA ALA A 446 -2.90 6.57 -30.14
C ALA A 446 -3.65 5.52 -30.98
N GLU A 447 -4.88 5.81 -31.37
CA GLU A 447 -5.68 4.98 -32.28
C GLU A 447 -5.81 3.52 -31.81
N ILE A 448 -5.99 3.31 -30.49
CA ILE A 448 -6.09 1.98 -29.91
C ILE A 448 -7.36 1.28 -30.42
N SER A 449 -7.20 0.12 -31.03
CA SER A 449 -8.30 -0.74 -31.51
C SER A 449 -8.03 -2.20 -31.19
N ILE A 450 -9.08 -2.93 -30.86
CA ILE A 450 -9.02 -4.34 -30.46
C ILE A 450 -9.59 -5.19 -31.60
N GLY A 451 -8.75 -6.08 -32.15
CA GLY A 451 -9.15 -7.08 -33.15
C GLY A 451 -9.40 -8.45 -32.50
N ALA A 452 -9.71 -9.44 -33.33
CA ALA A 452 -10.04 -10.79 -32.86
C ALA A 452 -8.87 -11.50 -32.11
N ASP A 453 -7.63 -11.19 -32.46
CA ASP A 453 -6.41 -11.86 -32.00
C ASP A 453 -5.27 -10.92 -31.64
N ALA A 454 -5.47 -9.60 -31.80
CA ALA A 454 -4.45 -8.58 -31.55
C ALA A 454 -5.04 -7.22 -31.19
N VAL A 455 -4.26 -6.43 -30.47
CA VAL A 455 -4.50 -4.98 -30.26
C VAL A 455 -3.59 -4.19 -31.18
N ARG A 456 -4.15 -3.21 -31.90
CA ARG A 456 -3.46 -2.32 -32.83
C ARG A 456 -3.47 -0.91 -32.29
N PHE A 457 -2.37 -0.19 -32.46
CA PHE A 457 -2.24 1.21 -32.05
C PHE A 457 -1.02 1.85 -32.72
N VAL A 458 -0.93 3.16 -32.63
CA VAL A 458 0.26 3.93 -32.99
C VAL A 458 1.00 4.28 -31.70
N ASP A 459 2.28 3.95 -31.60
CA ASP A 459 3.07 4.29 -30.42
C ASP A 459 3.52 5.77 -30.43
N LYS A 460 4.12 6.22 -29.33
CA LYS A 460 4.57 7.61 -29.15
C LYS A 460 5.62 8.07 -30.18
N THR A 461 6.22 7.16 -30.95
CA THR A 461 7.17 7.48 -32.03
C THR A 461 6.49 7.61 -33.39
N GLY A 462 5.19 7.35 -33.47
CA GLY A 462 4.41 7.31 -34.71
C GLY A 462 4.45 5.96 -35.41
N ALA A 463 5.05 4.93 -34.82
CA ALA A 463 5.11 3.60 -35.40
C ALA A 463 3.84 2.79 -35.13
N ALA A 464 3.30 2.15 -36.16
CA ALA A 464 2.17 1.23 -36.01
C ALA A 464 2.62 -0.05 -35.29
N GLN A 465 1.88 -0.42 -34.25
CA GLN A 465 2.11 -1.61 -33.44
C GLN A 465 0.94 -2.59 -33.58
N VAL A 466 1.26 -3.88 -33.59
CA VAL A 466 0.30 -4.99 -33.59
C VAL A 466 0.74 -5.99 -32.51
N ILE A 467 0.00 -6.07 -31.42
CA ILE A 467 0.33 -6.92 -30.27
C ILE A 467 -0.67 -8.07 -30.20
N ALA A 468 -0.21 -9.28 -30.38
CA ALA A 468 -1.05 -10.47 -30.28
C ALA A 468 -1.61 -10.64 -28.86
N ALA A 469 -2.90 -10.93 -28.75
CA ALA A 469 -3.62 -11.05 -27.49
C ALA A 469 -4.60 -12.24 -27.53
N ASP A 470 -4.54 -13.09 -26.50
CA ASP A 470 -5.58 -14.09 -26.25
C ASP A 470 -6.77 -13.46 -25.53
N HIS A 471 -6.49 -12.51 -24.64
CA HIS A 471 -7.50 -11.71 -23.94
C HIS A 471 -7.00 -10.27 -23.74
N VAL A 472 -7.94 -9.35 -23.71
CA VAL A 472 -7.71 -7.93 -23.42
C VAL A 472 -8.47 -7.54 -22.16
N VAL A 473 -7.83 -6.79 -21.26
CA VAL A 473 -8.50 -6.20 -20.09
C VAL A 473 -8.46 -4.68 -20.19
N VAL A 474 -9.64 -4.05 -20.19
CA VAL A 474 -9.75 -2.59 -20.15
C VAL A 474 -9.83 -2.14 -18.70
N ALA A 475 -8.72 -1.61 -18.19
CA ALA A 475 -8.53 -1.14 -16.80
C ALA A 475 -8.71 0.39 -16.69
N LYS A 476 -9.74 0.92 -17.36
CA LYS A 476 -10.07 2.36 -17.48
C LYS A 476 -11.57 2.59 -17.21
N GLY A 477 -11.99 3.84 -17.16
CA GLY A 477 -13.40 4.22 -17.10
C GLY A 477 -13.96 4.22 -15.68
N VAL A 478 -13.22 4.72 -14.72
CA VAL A 478 -13.66 4.90 -13.34
C VAL A 478 -13.95 6.38 -13.07
N SER A 479 -15.15 6.70 -12.56
CA SER A 479 -15.61 8.06 -12.27
C SER A 479 -16.43 8.12 -10.98
N ALA A 480 -16.76 9.33 -10.52
CA ALA A 480 -17.68 9.54 -9.41
C ALA A 480 -19.05 8.90 -9.66
N ASN A 481 -19.70 8.45 -8.59
CA ASN A 481 -21.04 7.82 -8.63
C ASN A 481 -21.98 8.49 -7.61
N PRO A 482 -22.57 9.63 -7.93
CA PRO A 482 -23.42 10.36 -7.00
C PRO A 482 -24.85 9.80 -6.90
N VAL A 483 -25.25 8.84 -7.74
CA VAL A 483 -26.63 8.39 -7.93
C VAL A 483 -27.37 8.13 -6.61
N VAL A 484 -26.81 7.29 -5.73
CA VAL A 484 -27.48 6.95 -4.45
C VAL A 484 -27.54 8.16 -3.52
N ALA A 485 -26.48 8.97 -3.48
CA ALA A 485 -26.45 10.17 -2.64
C ALA A 485 -27.51 11.17 -3.09
N ASP A 486 -27.66 11.38 -4.40
CA ASP A 486 -28.64 12.34 -4.96
C ASP A 486 -30.08 11.84 -4.79
N GLN A 487 -30.34 10.55 -4.98
CA GLN A 487 -31.65 9.94 -4.70
C GLN A 487 -32.08 10.17 -3.23
N LEU A 488 -31.17 9.95 -2.30
CA LEU A 488 -31.47 10.14 -0.87
C LEU A 488 -31.64 11.62 -0.50
N ARG A 489 -30.85 12.53 -1.10
CA ARG A 489 -31.04 13.99 -0.93
C ARG A 489 -32.40 14.46 -1.46
N GLN A 490 -32.79 13.99 -2.67
CA GLN A 490 -34.10 14.29 -3.25
C GLN A 490 -35.27 13.78 -2.41
N ALA A 491 -35.06 12.68 -1.68
CA ALA A 491 -36.03 12.15 -0.71
C ALA A 491 -36.00 12.88 0.64
N GLY A 492 -35.24 13.95 0.82
CA GLY A 492 -35.20 14.81 1.99
C GLY A 492 -34.25 14.41 3.12
N PHE A 493 -33.37 13.42 2.89
CA PHE A 493 -32.41 13.02 3.92
C PHE A 493 -31.18 13.95 3.94
N LYS A 494 -30.59 14.17 5.15
CA LYS A 494 -29.29 14.81 5.30
C LYS A 494 -28.20 13.81 4.88
N VAL A 495 -27.51 14.07 3.76
CA VAL A 495 -26.56 13.13 3.14
C VAL A 495 -25.15 13.72 3.07
N HIS A 496 -24.19 12.99 3.61
CA HIS A 496 -22.76 13.21 3.49
C HIS A 496 -22.16 12.12 2.59
N ALA A 497 -21.80 12.48 1.35
CA ALA A 497 -21.16 11.57 0.42
C ALA A 497 -19.64 11.74 0.46
N PHE A 498 -18.87 10.65 0.40
CA PHE A 498 -17.40 10.69 0.44
C PHE A 498 -16.76 9.46 -0.23
N GLY A 499 -15.45 9.51 -0.39
CA GLY A 499 -14.67 8.47 -1.06
C GLY A 499 -14.95 8.44 -2.57
N ASP A 500 -14.71 7.31 -3.23
CA ASP A 500 -14.72 7.21 -4.69
C ASP A 500 -16.08 7.51 -5.34
N CYS A 501 -17.16 7.58 -4.59
CA CYS A 501 -18.44 8.03 -5.13
C CYS A 501 -18.48 9.55 -5.39
N THR A 502 -17.59 10.33 -4.80
CA THR A 502 -17.45 11.77 -5.04
C THR A 502 -16.27 12.11 -5.95
N GLY A 503 -15.31 11.21 -6.06
CA GLY A 503 -14.12 11.35 -6.87
C GLY A 503 -13.10 10.27 -6.53
N VAL A 504 -12.39 9.75 -7.52
CA VAL A 504 -11.47 8.63 -7.32
C VAL A 504 -10.28 9.04 -6.45
N GLY A 505 -10.21 8.53 -5.23
CA GLY A 505 -9.18 8.81 -4.25
C GLY A 505 -8.51 7.54 -3.69
N TYR A 506 -8.91 6.37 -4.19
CA TYR A 506 -8.41 5.06 -3.75
C TYR A 506 -8.58 4.81 -2.24
N ILE A 507 -7.70 4.00 -1.63
CA ILE A 507 -7.76 3.69 -0.19
C ILE A 507 -7.59 4.96 0.66
N GLU A 508 -6.61 5.80 0.33
CA GLU A 508 -6.36 7.05 1.09
C GLU A 508 -7.58 7.97 1.07
N GLY A 509 -8.14 8.23 -0.12
CA GLY A 509 -9.34 9.07 -0.26
C GLY A 509 -10.56 8.51 0.45
N ALA A 510 -10.74 7.17 0.45
CA ALA A 510 -11.82 6.53 1.16
C ALA A 510 -11.69 6.66 2.69
N MET A 511 -10.48 6.42 3.24
CA MET A 511 -10.22 6.47 4.68
C MET A 511 -10.27 7.91 5.21
N ARG A 512 -9.66 8.86 4.48
CA ARG A 512 -9.69 10.29 4.84
C ARG A 512 -11.09 10.87 4.70
N GLY A 513 -11.76 10.61 3.59
CA GLY A 513 -13.14 11.06 3.39
C GLY A 513 -14.11 10.55 4.46
N ALA A 514 -13.88 9.34 5.00
CA ALA A 514 -14.64 8.83 6.14
C ALA A 514 -14.41 9.69 7.40
N ALA A 515 -13.15 10.01 7.71
CA ALA A 515 -12.82 10.84 8.86
C ALA A 515 -13.39 12.25 8.74
N ASP A 516 -13.25 12.86 7.55
CA ASP A 516 -13.76 14.21 7.27
C ASP A 516 -15.29 14.27 7.35
N ALA A 517 -15.99 13.26 6.79
CA ALA A 517 -17.45 13.16 6.86
C ALA A 517 -17.95 12.99 8.30
N VAL A 518 -17.28 12.16 9.11
CA VAL A 518 -17.62 12.00 10.54
C VAL A 518 -17.33 13.28 11.32
N ALA A 519 -16.22 13.97 11.08
CA ALA A 519 -15.91 15.23 11.71
C ALA A 519 -16.97 16.31 11.40
N ALA A 520 -17.44 16.39 10.16
CA ALA A 520 -18.49 17.33 9.73
C ALA A 520 -19.87 17.08 10.37
N LEU A 521 -20.11 15.92 10.97
CA LEU A 521 -21.35 15.66 11.74
C LEU A 521 -21.31 16.26 13.14
N ASN A 522 -20.11 16.56 13.64
CA ASN A 522 -19.86 17.09 14.98
C ASN A 522 -19.62 18.61 14.98
N ALA A 523 -19.49 19.21 13.80
CA ALA A 523 -19.41 20.65 13.59
C ALA A 523 -20.81 21.27 13.49
#